data_39745254d0fde792e8574fe2a51e6d0b
#
_entry.id   39745254d0fde792e8574fe2a51e6d0b
#
_cell.length_a   1.000
_cell.length_b   1.000
_cell.length_c   1.000
_cell.angle_alpha   90.00
_cell.angle_beta   90.00
_cell.angle_gamma   90.00
#
_symmetry.space_group_name_H-M   'P 1'
#
loop_
_entity.id
_entity.type
_entity.pdbx_description
1 polymer ?
#
loop_
_entity_poly.entity_id
_entity_poly.type
_entity_poly.pdbx_seq_one_letter_code
_entity_poly.pdbx_strand_id
1 'polypeptide(L)'
;QKDLKPTARILAPAPGTIVALDPDIPPAHQRLRFEADSAAVLWRIDGKPAGQGAQWAWLPWPGRHSVELLDARGRVLDQIPIEVRGAGVRARE
;
A
#
# COMPACT_ATOMS: atom_id res chain seq x y z
N GLN A 1 5.36 -6.12 29.20
CA GLN A 1 5.19 -6.08 28.83
C GLN A 1 4.86 -5.96 28.31
N LYS A 2 4.91 -5.84 28.56
CA LYS A 2 4.53 -5.65 28.04
C LYS A 2 4.28 -5.64 27.10
N ASP A 3 4.14 -5.63 26.88
CA ASP A 3 3.79 -5.63 26.07
C ASP A 3 3.58 -5.88 25.27
N LEU A 4 3.65 -5.72 25.41
CA LEU A 4 3.43 -6.14 24.71
C LEU A 4 2.55 -6.37 23.72
N LYS A 5 2.17 -5.82 23.67
CA LYS A 5 1.15 -5.94 22.74
C LYS A 5 1.65 -5.82 21.33
N PRO A 6 1.40 -6.81 20.49
CA PRO A 6 1.98 -6.78 19.14
C PRO A 6 1.37 -5.68 18.30
N THR A 7 2.21 -4.99 17.54
CA THR A 7 1.72 -4.07 16.53
C THR A 7 1.82 -4.77 15.19
N ALA A 8 0.82 -4.57 14.35
CA ALA A 8 0.85 -5.12 13.02
C ALA A 8 1.88 -4.37 12.17
N ARG A 9 2.42 -5.06 11.18
CA ARG A 9 3.40 -4.48 10.29
C ARG A 9 3.03 -4.78 8.86
N ILE A 10 3.49 -3.91 7.97
CA ILE A 10 3.34 -4.13 6.54
C ILE A 10 4.44 -5.09 6.12
N LEU A 11 4.04 -6.25 5.60
CA LEU A 11 4.98 -7.26 5.14
C LEU A 11 5.38 -7.03 3.69
N ALA A 12 4.49 -6.49 2.89
CA ALA A 12 4.77 -6.18 1.50
C ALA A 12 3.88 -5.03 1.06
N PRO A 13 4.37 -4.16 0.21
CA PRO A 13 5.74 -4.10 -0.33
C PRO A 13 6.71 -3.55 0.70
N ALA A 14 8.00 -3.63 0.39
CA ALA A 14 9.03 -3.06 1.25
C ALA A 14 9.00 -1.55 1.17
N PRO A 15 9.44 -0.86 2.23
CA PRO A 15 9.53 0.60 2.19
C PRO A 15 10.41 1.06 1.05
N GLY A 16 9.98 2.08 0.33
CA GLY A 16 10.75 2.62 -0.77
C GLY A 16 10.65 1.83 -2.06
N THR A 17 9.73 0.86 -2.12
CA THR A 17 9.53 0.08 -3.34
C THR A 17 9.14 0.99 -4.50
N ILE A 18 9.73 0.73 -5.66
CA ILE A 18 9.39 1.44 -6.89
C ILE A 18 8.70 0.44 -7.81
N VAL A 19 7.49 0.78 -8.20
CA VAL A 19 6.68 -0.05 -9.08
C VAL A 19 6.65 0.60 -10.45
N ALA A 20 7.06 -0.13 -11.48
CA ALA A 20 7.01 0.38 -12.84
C ALA A 20 5.82 -0.25 -13.55
N LEU A 21 4.89 0.57 -13.98
CA LEU A 21 3.73 0.09 -14.71
C LEU A 21 4.10 -0.16 -16.15
N ASP A 22 3.61 -1.25 -16.70
CA ASP A 22 3.85 -1.61 -18.09
C ASP A 22 2.68 -1.10 -18.94
N PRO A 23 2.91 -0.20 -19.89
CA PRO A 23 1.82 0.32 -20.71
C PRO A 23 1.15 -0.73 -21.57
N ASP A 24 1.81 -1.86 -21.80
CA ASP A 24 1.24 -2.94 -22.61
C ASP A 24 0.35 -3.88 -21.82
N ILE A 25 0.26 -3.69 -20.52
CA ILE A 25 -0.59 -4.55 -19.68
C ILE A 25 -1.76 -3.71 -19.17
N PRO A 26 -2.99 -4.20 -19.33
CA PRO A 26 -4.15 -3.45 -18.81
C PRO A 26 -4.00 -3.16 -17.32
N PRO A 27 -4.39 -1.97 -16.87
CA PRO A 27 -4.22 -1.61 -15.46
C PRO A 27 -4.82 -2.62 -14.48
N ALA A 28 -5.93 -3.23 -14.83
CA ALA A 28 -6.56 -4.19 -13.94
C ALA A 28 -5.70 -5.43 -13.69
N HIS A 29 -4.70 -5.66 -14.55
CA HIS A 29 -3.83 -6.81 -14.41
C HIS A 29 -2.50 -6.46 -13.73
N GLN A 30 -2.33 -5.22 -13.33
CA GLN A 30 -1.10 -4.77 -12.70
C GLN A 30 -1.35 -4.35 -11.27
N ARG A 31 -2.03 -5.20 -10.53
CA ARG A 31 -2.34 -4.89 -9.14
C ARG A 31 -1.14 -5.14 -8.26
N LEU A 32 -0.92 -4.23 -7.33
CA LEU A 32 0.12 -4.39 -6.33
C LEU A 32 -0.50 -5.01 -5.09
N ARG A 33 0.07 -6.12 -4.64
CA ARG A 33 -0.45 -6.80 -3.47
C ARG A 33 0.14 -6.20 -2.21
N PHE A 34 -0.72 -5.87 -1.30
CA PHE A 34 -0.33 -5.41 0.03
C PHE A 34 -0.59 -6.52 1.03
N GLU A 35 0.37 -6.73 1.93
CA GLU A 35 0.25 -7.76 2.94
C GLU A 35 0.66 -7.23 4.29
N ALA A 36 -0.03 -7.67 5.32
CA ALA A 36 0.27 -7.32 6.69
C ALA A 36 0.25 -8.58 7.53
N ASP A 37 0.84 -8.50 8.71
CA ASP A 37 0.92 -9.65 9.60
C ASP A 37 -0.27 -9.75 10.55
N SER A 38 -1.35 -9.05 10.25
CA SER A 38 -2.57 -9.11 11.05
C SER A 38 -3.77 -8.91 10.14
N ALA A 39 -4.85 -9.63 10.42
CA ALA A 39 -6.07 -9.50 9.64
C ALA A 39 -6.95 -8.36 10.12
N ALA A 40 -6.73 -7.89 11.34
CA ALA A 40 -7.60 -6.85 11.91
C ALA A 40 -7.01 -5.47 11.66
N VAL A 41 -6.76 -5.17 10.40
CA VAL A 41 -6.11 -3.91 10.03
C VAL A 41 -6.84 -3.25 8.89
N LEU A 42 -6.66 -1.95 8.81
CA LEU A 42 -7.17 -1.14 7.72
C LEU A 42 -5.99 -0.50 7.01
N TRP A 43 -6.16 -0.26 5.73
CA TRP A 43 -5.11 0.35 4.92
C TRP A 43 -5.57 1.71 4.43
N ARG A 44 -4.63 2.63 4.40
CA ARG A 44 -4.91 3.97 3.91
C ARG A 44 -3.78 4.38 2.98
N ILE A 45 -4.12 4.95 1.85
CA ILE A 45 -3.14 5.42 0.88
C ILE A 45 -3.35 6.91 0.68
N ASP A 46 -2.30 7.68 0.91
CA ASP A 46 -2.31 9.14 0.77
C ASP A 46 -3.43 9.76 1.61
N GLY A 47 -3.67 9.16 2.79
CA GLY A 47 -4.67 9.70 3.70
C GLY A 47 -6.09 9.26 3.42
N LYS A 48 -6.30 8.38 2.45
CA LYS A 48 -7.64 7.94 2.08
C LYS A 48 -7.80 6.45 2.33
N PRO A 49 -8.96 6.01 2.83
CA PRO A 49 -9.20 4.59 3.03
C PRO A 49 -9.02 3.83 1.72
N ALA A 50 -8.33 2.70 1.76
CA ALA A 50 -8.01 1.96 0.56
C ALA A 50 -8.39 0.49 0.62
N GLY A 51 -8.21 -0.16 1.79
CA GLY A 51 -8.52 -1.57 1.89
C GLY A 51 -8.50 -2.04 3.32
N GLN A 52 -8.68 -3.33 3.51
CA GLN A 52 -8.67 -3.91 4.84
C GLN A 52 -8.24 -5.36 4.77
N GLY A 53 -7.78 -5.87 5.90
CA GLY A 53 -7.39 -7.26 6.01
C GLY A 53 -5.90 -7.47 5.81
N ALA A 54 -5.48 -8.72 5.99
CA ALA A 54 -4.06 -9.07 5.92
C ALA A 54 -3.51 -9.02 4.49
N GLN A 55 -4.37 -9.11 3.52
CA GLN A 55 -3.95 -9.09 2.11
C GLN A 55 -5.01 -8.38 1.29
N TRP A 56 -4.57 -7.56 0.35
CA TRP A 56 -5.48 -6.97 -0.62
C TRP A 56 -4.67 -6.48 -1.81
N ALA A 57 -5.33 -6.28 -2.91
CA ALA A 57 -4.69 -5.85 -4.14
C ALA A 57 -5.13 -4.43 -4.48
N TRP A 58 -4.18 -3.61 -4.87
CA TRP A 58 -4.40 -2.21 -5.15
C TRP A 58 -4.11 -1.93 -6.62
N LEU A 59 -4.94 -1.12 -7.22
CA LEU A 59 -4.70 -0.65 -8.59
C LEU A 59 -3.84 0.58 -8.49
N PRO A 60 -2.53 0.46 -8.74
CA PRO A 60 -1.63 1.59 -8.56
C PRO A 60 -1.80 2.63 -9.66
N TRP A 61 -1.56 3.88 -9.28
CA TRP A 61 -1.47 4.95 -10.25
C TRP A 61 -0.15 5.68 -10.04
N PRO A 62 0.37 6.36 -11.10
CA PRO A 62 1.69 6.99 -11.01
C PRO A 62 1.77 8.03 -9.91
N GLY A 63 2.94 8.12 -9.28
CA GLY A 63 3.22 9.10 -8.26
C GLY A 63 3.82 8.48 -7.04
N ARG A 64 4.09 9.32 -6.07
CA ARG A 64 4.58 8.88 -4.77
C ARG A 64 3.40 8.74 -3.83
N HIS A 65 3.41 7.66 -3.07
CA HIS A 65 2.30 7.36 -2.19
C HIS A 65 2.79 6.99 -0.82
N SER A 66 2.00 7.36 0.18
CA SER A 66 2.24 6.97 1.55
C SER A 66 1.22 5.90 1.92
N VAL A 67 1.71 4.72 2.27
CA VAL A 67 0.85 3.60 2.63
C VAL A 67 0.85 3.48 4.13
N GLU A 68 -0.33 3.52 4.73
CA GLU A 68 -0.47 3.44 6.17
C GLU A 68 -1.29 2.22 6.56
N LEU A 69 -0.85 1.56 7.62
CA LEU A 69 -1.56 0.44 8.20
C LEU A 69 -2.15 0.91 9.51
N LEU A 70 -3.44 0.74 9.68
CA LEU A 70 -4.14 1.25 10.85
C LEU A 70 -4.85 0.12 11.59
N ASP A 71 -5.06 0.33 12.88
CA ASP A 71 -5.90 -0.58 13.65
C ASP A 71 -7.37 -0.15 13.52
N ALA A 72 -8.24 -0.89 14.20
CA ALA A 72 -9.67 -0.61 14.10
C ALA A 72 -10.06 0.75 14.69
N ARG A 73 -9.17 1.34 15.45
CA ARG A 73 -9.41 2.65 16.06
C ARG A 73 -8.85 3.79 15.23
N GLY A 74 -8.22 3.46 14.11
CA GLY A 74 -7.65 4.48 13.27
C GLY A 74 -6.23 4.90 13.63
N ARG A 75 -5.57 4.15 14.50
CA ARG A 75 -4.18 4.45 14.84
C ARG A 75 -3.27 3.89 13.77
N VAL A 76 -2.27 4.68 13.41
CA VAL A 76 -1.28 4.22 12.44
C VAL A 76 -0.33 3.25 13.12
N LEU A 77 -0.29 2.02 12.64
CA LEU A 77 0.57 0.97 13.18
C LEU A 77 1.88 0.87 12.42
N ASP A 78 1.84 1.19 11.14
CA ASP A 78 3.03 1.16 10.30
C ASP A 78 2.79 2.08 9.12
N GLN A 79 3.86 2.53 8.50
CA GLN A 79 3.76 3.44 7.37
C GLN A 79 4.97 3.27 6.50
N ILE A 80 4.77 3.18 5.21
CA ILE A 80 5.88 3.06 4.26
C ILE A 80 5.65 3.97 3.07
N PRO A 81 6.71 4.51 2.48
CA PRO A 81 6.60 5.20 1.20
C PRO A 81 6.76 4.22 0.06
N ILE A 82 6.05 4.47 -1.03
CA ILE A 82 6.26 3.74 -2.28
C ILE A 82 6.18 4.73 -3.41
N GLU A 83 6.69 4.34 -4.56
CA GLU A 83 6.62 5.16 -5.75
C GLU A 83 6.13 4.30 -6.90
N VAL A 84 5.17 4.82 -7.67
CA VAL A 84 4.66 4.14 -8.85
C VAL A 84 5.04 4.97 -10.05
N ARG A 85 5.74 4.36 -10.99
CA ARG A 85 6.14 5.02 -12.22
C ARG A 85 5.29 4.49 -13.35
N GLY A 86 4.58 5.39 -14.00
CA GLY A 86 3.72 5.00 -15.10
C GLY A 86 4.46 5.12 -16.39
N ALA A 87 5.24 4.12 -16.72
CA ALA A 87 6.01 4.15 -17.95
C ALA A 87 5.11 4.45 -19.13
N GLY A 88 5.43 5.46 -19.87
CA GLY A 88 4.68 5.83 -21.03
C GLY A 88 3.41 6.62 -20.76
N VAL A 89 3.12 6.82 -19.50
CA VAL A 89 1.95 7.64 -19.16
C VAL A 89 2.41 9.05 -19.00
N ARG A 90 1.89 9.88 -19.76
CA ARG A 90 2.31 11.11 -19.63
C ARG A 90 1.40 11.95 -19.45
N ALA A 91 1.40 12.18 -18.79
CA ALA A 91 0.24 12.85 -18.62
C ALA A 91 0.09 14.15 -19.23
N ARG A 92 0.45 14.23 -19.28
CA ARG A 92 0.29 15.05 -19.47
C ARG A 92 0.37 15.91 -19.39
N GLU A 93 0.65 16.00 -19.45
CA GLU A 93 0.74 16.58 -19.38
C GLU A 93 0.58 17.05 -19.53
#